data_fe56951f2be6f5cbfc3c07c7f50c9c1d
#
_entry.id   fe56951f2be6f5cbfc3c07c7f50c9c1d
#
_cell.length_a   1.000
_cell.length_b   1.000
_cell.length_c   1.000
_cell.angle_alpha   90.00
_cell.angle_beta   90.00
_cell.angle_gamma   90.00
#
_symmetry.space_group_name_H-M   'P 1'
#
loop_
_entity.id
_entity.type
_entity.pdbx_description
1 polymer ?
#
loop_
_entity_poly.entity_id
_entity_poly.type
_entity_poly.pdbx_seq_one_letter_code
_entity_poly.pdbx_strand_id
1 'polypeptide(L)'
;YLTGGTVGNKFYEYIPARSDYSTDFYTDEEDKQVFSIIEFSEDSIKGTAYQKQDADNWNSFKAVDSYEIRNTLREGKDAEDFTDIPAGAWYHDAAQYVTKNGLLSGDKAYEFGANKALTRAQVAQALYNLAGQPKTELTDSFSDVPVTHQARTAIAWAEKTGIMQGVGGGKFSPDRSV
;
A
#
# COMPACT_ATOMS: atom_id res chain seq x y z
N TYR A 1 -12.30 -5.66 4.87
CA TYR A 1 -13.60 -6.31 4.68
C TYR A 1 -14.62 -5.24 4.31
N LEU A 2 -15.17 -5.34 3.11
CA LEU A 2 -16.28 -4.50 2.68
C LEU A 2 -17.56 -5.25 3.03
N THR A 3 -18.30 -4.76 3.99
CA THR A 3 -19.67 -5.23 4.22
C THR A 3 -20.59 -4.35 3.38
N GLY A 4 -21.07 -4.91 2.26
CA GLY A 4 -22.13 -4.27 1.50
C GLY A 4 -23.42 -4.25 2.30
N GLY A 5 -24.21 -3.20 2.14
CA GLY A 5 -25.56 -3.13 2.69
C GLY A 5 -26.46 -4.24 2.13
N THR A 6 -27.54 -4.50 2.80
CA THR A 6 -28.48 -5.58 2.45
C THR A 6 -29.24 -5.25 1.17
N VAL A 7 -29.21 -6.14 0.21
CA VAL A 7 -30.11 -6.11 -0.94
C VAL A 7 -31.30 -6.98 -0.60
N GLY A 8 -32.46 -6.37 -0.38
CA GLY A 8 -33.69 -7.09 -0.06
C GLY A 8 -34.45 -6.50 1.15
N ASN A 9 -35.38 -7.29 1.71
CA ASN A 9 -36.29 -6.85 2.78
C ASN A 9 -35.75 -7.15 4.20
N LYS A 10 -34.47 -7.48 4.36
CA LYS A 10 -33.87 -7.65 5.69
C LYS A 10 -33.02 -6.42 6.01
N PHE A 11 -33.43 -5.70 7.00
CA PHE A 11 -32.70 -4.58 7.57
C PHE A 11 -32.08 -5.01 8.89
N TYR A 12 -30.85 -4.59 9.12
CA TYR A 12 -30.16 -4.84 10.38
C TYR A 12 -29.93 -3.51 11.07
N GLU A 13 -30.20 -3.49 12.37
CA GLU A 13 -29.90 -2.34 13.19
C GLU A 13 -28.40 -1.99 13.08
N TYR A 14 -28.11 -0.72 12.87
CA TYR A 14 -26.73 -0.24 12.83
C TYR A 14 -26.09 -0.38 14.21
N ILE A 15 -25.01 -1.11 14.28
CA ILE A 15 -24.19 -1.20 15.48
C ILE A 15 -23.03 -0.21 15.30
N PRO A 16 -22.96 0.86 16.13
CA PRO A 16 -21.88 1.85 16.04
C PRO A 16 -20.52 1.20 16.11
N ALA A 17 -19.76 1.54 15.16
CA ALA A 17 -18.42 1.16 14.79
C ALA A 17 -17.53 0.48 15.81
N ARG A 18 -16.98 -0.58 15.40
CA ARG A 18 -15.77 -1.20 15.89
C ARG A 18 -14.66 -1.17 14.87
N SER A 19 -14.53 -0.17 14.06
CA SER A 19 -13.45 -0.26 13.10
C SER A 19 -12.72 1.05 12.93
N ASP A 20 -11.47 1.01 13.29
CA ASP A 20 -10.45 1.99 12.93
C ASP A 20 -10.17 2.00 11.41
N TYR A 21 -10.97 1.29 10.61
CA TYR A 21 -10.74 1.01 9.19
C TYR A 21 -11.91 1.35 8.27
N SER A 22 -13.05 1.78 8.80
CA SER A 22 -14.17 2.21 7.97
C SER A 22 -14.29 3.73 7.99
N THR A 23 -14.40 4.33 6.83
CA THR A 23 -15.06 5.61 6.72
C THR A 23 -16.51 5.38 7.13
N ASP A 24 -16.94 6.03 8.20
CA ASP A 24 -18.24 5.85 8.81
C ASP A 24 -19.35 6.43 7.91
N PHE A 25 -19.66 5.72 6.83
CA PHE A 25 -20.86 5.99 6.09
C PHE A 25 -21.92 4.98 6.50
N TYR A 26 -22.95 5.46 7.12
CA TYR A 26 -24.18 4.72 7.38
C TYR A 26 -25.37 5.62 7.10
N THR A 27 -26.48 5.00 6.79
CA THR A 27 -27.77 5.69 6.75
C THR A 27 -28.56 5.26 7.98
N ASP A 28 -29.07 6.21 8.73
CA ASP A 28 -29.98 6.00 9.84
C ASP A 28 -31.43 5.72 9.38
N GLU A 29 -31.65 5.65 8.07
CA GLU A 29 -32.94 5.35 7.47
C GLU A 29 -33.06 3.85 7.22
N GLU A 30 -33.74 3.17 8.12
CA GLU A 30 -33.87 1.71 8.16
C GLU A 30 -34.51 1.06 6.93
N ASP A 31 -35.21 1.82 6.08
CA ASP A 31 -36.02 1.29 4.97
C ASP A 31 -35.43 1.51 3.58
N LYS A 32 -34.19 2.02 3.44
CA LYS A 32 -33.59 2.28 2.13
C LYS A 32 -32.68 1.16 1.66
N GLN A 33 -32.95 0.67 0.46
CA GLN A 33 -32.08 -0.30 -0.19
C GLN A 33 -30.75 0.35 -0.58
N VAL A 34 -29.66 -0.34 -0.29
CA VAL A 34 -28.29 0.08 -0.60
C VAL A 34 -27.59 -1.05 -1.37
N PHE A 35 -26.84 -0.69 -2.40
CA PHE A 35 -25.90 -1.58 -3.05
C PHE A 35 -24.61 -0.84 -3.38
N SER A 36 -23.52 -1.57 -3.56
CA SER A 36 -22.24 -1.00 -3.96
C SER A 36 -21.78 -1.56 -5.31
N ILE A 37 -21.25 -0.69 -6.14
CA ILE A 37 -20.51 -1.05 -7.35
C ILE A 37 -19.03 -0.94 -7.03
N ILE A 38 -18.27 -2.00 -7.33
CA ILE A 38 -16.82 -2.01 -7.16
C ILE A 38 -16.19 -2.14 -8.54
N GLU A 39 -15.42 -1.13 -8.90
CA GLU A 39 -14.68 -1.02 -10.16
C GLU A 39 -13.21 -1.31 -9.90
N PHE A 40 -12.61 -2.16 -10.72
CA PHE A 40 -11.19 -2.48 -10.67
C PHE A 40 -10.51 -1.88 -11.89
N SER A 41 -9.42 -1.19 -11.67
CA SER A 41 -8.49 -0.73 -12.71
C SER A 41 -7.08 -1.30 -12.46
N GLU A 42 -6.12 -0.99 -13.31
CA GLU A 42 -4.73 -1.45 -13.13
C GLU A 42 -4.10 -0.90 -11.84
N ASP A 43 -4.52 0.27 -11.42
CA ASP A 43 -3.88 1.03 -10.34
C ASP A 43 -4.83 1.37 -9.19
N SER A 44 -6.12 1.06 -9.29
CA SER A 44 -7.07 1.40 -8.24
C SER A 44 -8.26 0.45 -8.12
N ILE A 45 -8.85 0.47 -6.93
CA ILE A 45 -10.16 -0.14 -6.64
C ILE A 45 -11.05 0.99 -6.17
N LYS A 46 -12.13 1.26 -6.91
CA LYS A 46 -13.12 2.27 -6.55
C LYS A 46 -14.42 1.61 -6.13
N GLY A 47 -14.93 1.95 -4.97
CA GLY A 47 -16.26 1.54 -4.50
C GLY A 47 -17.19 2.73 -4.48
N THR A 48 -18.41 2.55 -4.99
CA THR A 48 -19.47 3.56 -4.91
C THR A 48 -20.72 2.92 -4.34
N ALA A 49 -21.20 3.46 -3.22
CA ALA A 49 -22.45 3.05 -2.60
C ALA A 49 -23.62 3.85 -3.16
N TYR A 50 -24.66 3.15 -3.53
CA TYR A 50 -25.90 3.72 -4.05
C TYR A 50 -27.04 3.41 -3.09
N GLN A 51 -27.84 4.41 -2.80
CA GLN A 51 -29.03 4.27 -1.97
C GLN A 51 -30.27 4.61 -2.79
N LYS A 52 -31.32 3.81 -2.64
CA LYS A 52 -32.63 4.07 -3.23
C LYS A 52 -33.26 5.28 -2.54
N GLN A 53 -33.71 6.25 -3.31
CA GLN A 53 -34.30 7.48 -2.80
C GLN A 53 -35.82 7.44 -2.69
N ASP A 54 -36.48 6.60 -3.50
CA ASP A 54 -37.91 6.45 -3.58
C ASP A 54 -38.29 4.97 -3.61
N ALA A 55 -39.08 4.53 -2.66
CA ALA A 55 -39.49 3.13 -2.48
C ALA A 55 -40.23 2.56 -3.72
N ASP A 56 -40.99 3.39 -4.40
CA ASP A 56 -41.84 2.99 -5.53
C ASP A 56 -41.14 3.14 -6.90
N ASN A 57 -39.97 3.77 -6.93
CA ASN A 57 -39.23 4.04 -8.17
C ASN A 57 -37.89 3.28 -8.22
N TRP A 58 -37.82 2.23 -9.05
CA TRP A 58 -36.61 1.43 -9.24
C TRP A 58 -35.42 2.18 -9.87
N ASN A 59 -35.65 3.35 -10.48
CA ASN A 59 -34.60 4.16 -11.08
C ASN A 59 -34.13 5.28 -10.15
N SER A 60 -34.52 5.28 -8.89
CA SER A 60 -34.25 6.37 -7.94
C SER A 60 -32.93 6.22 -7.16
N PHE A 61 -32.03 5.34 -7.57
CA PHE A 61 -30.75 5.17 -6.89
C PHE A 61 -29.82 6.36 -7.12
N LYS A 62 -29.26 6.85 -6.03
CA LYS A 62 -28.27 7.94 -6.03
C LYS A 62 -27.00 7.47 -5.33
N ALA A 63 -25.87 7.86 -5.86
CA ALA A 63 -24.58 7.67 -5.18
C ALA A 63 -24.59 8.50 -3.88
N VAL A 64 -24.29 7.84 -2.78
CA VAL A 64 -24.30 8.43 -1.44
C VAL A 64 -22.94 8.42 -0.79
N ASP A 65 -22.08 7.50 -1.21
CA ASP A 65 -20.68 7.42 -0.77
C ASP A 65 -19.80 6.85 -1.85
N SER A 66 -18.52 7.18 -1.81
CA SER A 66 -17.52 6.58 -2.67
C SER A 66 -16.14 6.60 -2.01
N TYR A 67 -15.37 5.56 -2.26
CA TYR A 67 -13.97 5.51 -1.87
C TYR A 67 -13.12 5.05 -3.06
N GLU A 68 -11.86 5.40 -3.04
CA GLU A 68 -10.87 4.93 -3.99
C GLU A 68 -9.62 4.48 -3.24
N ILE A 69 -9.26 3.21 -3.42
CA ILE A 69 -7.99 2.67 -2.95
C ILE A 69 -7.07 2.66 -4.16
N ARG A 70 -6.08 3.52 -4.17
CA ARG A 70 -5.06 3.56 -5.22
C ARG A 70 -3.88 2.69 -4.85
N ASN A 71 -3.32 2.04 -5.83
CA ASN A 71 -1.99 1.48 -5.71
C ASN A 71 -1.01 2.65 -5.59
N THR A 72 -0.64 2.99 -4.36
CA THR A 72 0.32 4.07 -4.07
C THR A 72 1.77 3.61 -4.20
N LEU A 73 2.01 2.47 -4.83
CA LEU A 73 3.35 2.16 -5.31
C LEU A 73 3.75 3.35 -6.19
N ARG A 74 4.77 4.08 -5.76
CA ARG A 74 5.23 5.30 -6.43
C ARG A 74 5.39 5.02 -7.91
N GLU A 75 4.98 5.95 -8.77
CA GLU A 75 5.40 5.98 -10.16
C GLU A 75 6.93 5.93 -10.15
N GLY A 76 7.46 4.76 -10.47
CA GLY A 76 8.89 4.52 -10.58
C GLY A 76 9.36 4.83 -11.98
N LYS A 77 10.65 4.68 -12.19
CA LYS A 77 11.25 4.75 -13.51
C LYS A 77 11.07 3.45 -14.27
N ASP A 78 10.92 3.53 -15.56
CA ASP A 78 11.01 2.36 -16.44
C ASP A 78 12.45 1.83 -16.48
N ALA A 79 12.62 0.53 -16.74
CA ALA A 79 13.97 -0.08 -16.81
C ALA A 79 14.81 0.54 -17.93
N GLU A 80 14.16 1.00 -18.99
CA GLU A 80 14.78 1.69 -20.13
C GLU A 80 15.40 3.04 -19.76
N ASP A 81 14.99 3.64 -18.66
CA ASP A 81 15.59 4.87 -18.12
C ASP A 81 16.99 4.63 -17.52
N PHE A 82 17.36 3.37 -17.31
CA PHE A 82 18.66 3.00 -16.73
C PHE A 82 19.61 2.47 -17.79
N THR A 83 20.80 3.06 -17.87
CA THR A 83 21.80 2.72 -18.87
C THR A 83 22.47 1.37 -18.65
N ASP A 84 22.37 0.82 -17.46
CA ASP A 84 22.96 -0.45 -17.04
C ASP A 84 21.97 -1.62 -16.96
N ILE A 85 20.75 -1.46 -17.50
CA ILE A 85 19.78 -2.54 -17.69
C ILE A 85 19.59 -2.80 -19.20
N PRO A 86 20.35 -3.73 -19.80
CA PRO A 86 20.15 -4.06 -21.21
C PRO A 86 18.78 -4.72 -21.44
N ALA A 87 18.10 -4.35 -22.52
CA ALA A 87 16.79 -4.91 -22.89
C ALA A 87 16.75 -6.45 -22.99
N GLY A 88 17.89 -7.10 -23.31
CA GLY A 88 18.03 -8.55 -23.37
C GLY A 88 18.56 -9.22 -22.09
N ALA A 89 18.71 -8.47 -21.00
CA ALA A 89 19.18 -9.05 -19.74
C ALA A 89 18.13 -9.99 -19.16
N TRP A 90 18.56 -11.13 -18.62
CA TRP A 90 17.66 -12.12 -17.99
C TRP A 90 16.87 -11.55 -16.81
N TYR A 91 17.36 -10.48 -16.20
CA TYR A 91 16.73 -9.79 -15.07
C TYR A 91 15.93 -8.54 -15.50
N HIS A 92 15.85 -8.24 -16.81
CA HIS A 92 15.21 -7.01 -17.32
C HIS A 92 13.79 -6.83 -16.78
N ASP A 93 12.94 -7.86 -16.90
CA ASP A 93 11.55 -7.80 -16.47
C ASP A 93 11.41 -7.64 -14.94
N ALA A 94 12.31 -8.26 -14.18
CA ALA A 94 12.36 -8.10 -12.74
C ALA A 94 12.79 -6.68 -12.35
N ALA A 95 13.81 -6.13 -13.03
CA ALA A 95 14.24 -4.75 -12.84
C ALA A 95 13.12 -3.78 -13.21
N GLN A 96 12.46 -3.98 -14.34
CA GLN A 96 11.29 -3.22 -14.77
C GLN A 96 10.20 -3.21 -13.68
N TYR A 97 9.88 -4.38 -13.15
CA TYR A 97 8.86 -4.49 -12.10
C TYR A 97 9.24 -3.68 -10.85
N VAL A 98 10.44 -3.85 -10.32
CA VAL A 98 10.83 -3.21 -9.06
C VAL A 98 11.05 -1.70 -9.19
N THR A 99 11.49 -1.23 -10.35
CA THR A 99 11.68 0.21 -10.60
C THR A 99 10.35 0.90 -10.88
N LYS A 100 9.53 0.34 -11.76
CA LYS A 100 8.21 0.88 -12.12
C LYS A 100 7.28 0.97 -10.92
N ASN A 101 7.34 -0.01 -10.03
CA ASN A 101 6.54 -0.02 -8.81
C ASN A 101 7.21 0.73 -7.62
N GLY A 102 8.34 1.39 -7.84
CA GLY A 102 9.04 2.14 -6.81
C GLY A 102 9.51 1.29 -5.63
N LEU A 103 9.69 -0.02 -5.82
CA LEU A 103 10.20 -0.92 -4.79
C LEU A 103 11.69 -0.71 -4.57
N LEU A 104 12.43 -0.56 -5.66
CA LEU A 104 13.83 -0.18 -5.67
C LEU A 104 14.03 1.03 -6.58
N SER A 105 14.89 1.93 -6.18
CA SER A 105 15.43 3.01 -7.01
C SER A 105 16.85 2.69 -7.40
N GLY A 106 17.30 3.22 -8.53
CA GLY A 106 18.69 3.09 -8.93
C GLY A 106 19.65 3.77 -7.95
N ASP A 107 20.90 3.36 -8.00
CA ASP A 107 21.99 3.98 -7.23
C ASP A 107 22.21 5.44 -7.60
N LYS A 108 21.99 5.77 -8.87
CA LYS A 108 22.08 7.10 -9.44
C LYS A 108 20.90 7.36 -10.39
N ALA A 109 20.81 8.59 -10.87
CA ALA A 109 19.69 9.01 -11.73
C ALA A 109 19.45 8.11 -12.94
N TYR A 110 20.51 7.52 -13.52
CA TYR A 110 20.46 6.69 -14.74
C TYR A 110 21.23 5.36 -14.59
N GLU A 111 21.60 4.98 -13.39
CA GLU A 111 22.28 3.71 -13.09
C GLU A 111 21.47 2.96 -12.02
N PHE A 112 21.01 1.77 -12.36
CA PHE A 112 20.26 0.91 -11.42
C PHE A 112 21.19 0.23 -10.43
N GLY A 113 22.38 -0.18 -10.88
CA GLY A 113 23.35 -0.90 -10.07
C GLY A 113 23.06 -2.41 -10.03
N ALA A 114 22.59 -3.00 -11.13
CA ALA A 114 22.16 -4.39 -11.21
C ALA A 114 23.20 -5.42 -10.72
N ASN A 115 24.49 -5.09 -10.80
CA ASN A 115 25.60 -5.96 -10.36
C ASN A 115 26.08 -5.63 -8.93
N LYS A 116 25.41 -4.75 -8.22
CA LYS A 116 25.79 -4.40 -6.84
C LYS A 116 24.94 -5.16 -5.85
N ALA A 117 25.57 -5.62 -4.78
CA ALA A 117 24.83 -6.18 -3.66
C ALA A 117 23.99 -5.10 -2.97
N LEU A 118 22.76 -5.42 -2.66
CA LEU A 118 21.90 -4.54 -1.88
C LEU A 118 22.39 -4.45 -0.44
N THR A 119 22.21 -3.30 0.17
CA THR A 119 22.40 -3.14 1.61
C THR A 119 21.20 -3.62 2.38
N ARG A 120 21.37 -3.91 3.65
CA ARG A 120 20.26 -4.29 4.55
C ARG A 120 19.20 -3.18 4.63
N ALA A 121 19.60 -1.92 4.60
CA ALA A 121 18.69 -0.78 4.55
C ALA A 121 17.87 -0.74 3.26
N GLN A 122 18.49 -1.01 2.12
CA GLN A 122 17.79 -1.07 0.82
C GLN A 122 16.78 -2.23 0.78
N VAL A 123 17.14 -3.39 1.33
CA VAL A 123 16.18 -4.52 1.43
C VAL A 123 15.00 -4.18 2.35
N ALA A 124 15.26 -3.59 3.53
CA ALA A 124 14.19 -3.14 4.41
C ALA A 124 13.27 -2.12 3.73
N GLN A 125 13.85 -1.18 2.98
CA GLN A 125 13.08 -0.17 2.24
C GLN A 125 12.24 -0.79 1.12
N ALA A 126 12.79 -1.73 0.36
CA ALA A 126 12.07 -2.42 -0.70
C ALA A 126 10.87 -3.21 -0.15
N LEU A 127 11.06 -3.94 0.94
CA LEU A 127 10.00 -4.70 1.60
C LEU A 127 8.93 -3.79 2.21
N TYR A 128 9.32 -2.66 2.79
CA TYR A 128 8.41 -1.65 3.31
C TYR A 128 7.58 -1.01 2.20
N ASN A 129 8.21 -0.69 1.05
CA ASN A 129 7.52 -0.20 -0.13
C ASN A 129 6.52 -1.24 -0.66
N LEU A 130 6.93 -2.51 -0.75
CA LEU A 130 6.07 -3.62 -1.18
C LEU A 130 4.86 -3.81 -0.26
N ALA A 131 5.02 -3.57 1.04
CA ALA A 131 3.93 -3.60 2.01
C ALA A 131 2.99 -2.38 1.95
N GLY A 132 3.21 -1.44 1.03
CA GLY A 132 2.40 -0.22 0.89
C GLY A 132 2.73 0.86 1.91
N GLN A 133 3.92 0.85 2.49
CA GLN A 133 4.42 1.86 3.44
C GLN A 133 3.49 2.06 4.65
N PRO A 134 3.15 1.02 5.40
CA PRO A 134 2.19 1.11 6.50
C PRO A 134 2.66 2.08 7.57
N LYS A 135 1.72 2.79 8.18
CA LYS A 135 2.02 3.70 9.30
C LYS A 135 2.79 2.97 10.38
N THR A 136 3.97 3.48 10.71
CA THR A 136 4.91 2.84 11.63
C THR A 136 5.37 3.82 12.70
N GLU A 137 5.29 3.40 13.94
CA GLU A 137 5.91 4.12 15.05
C GLU A 137 7.43 3.94 15.00
N LEU A 138 8.14 5.04 15.10
CA LEU A 138 9.60 5.02 15.10
C LEU A 138 10.11 4.59 16.47
N THR A 139 11.09 3.70 16.44
CA THR A 139 11.82 3.24 17.62
C THR A 139 13.29 3.67 17.52
N ASP A 140 13.94 3.78 18.67
CA ASP A 140 15.38 4.04 18.76
C ASP A 140 16.14 2.74 19.12
N SER A 141 15.67 1.61 18.56
CA SER A 141 16.19 0.27 18.87
C SER A 141 17.66 0.08 18.43
N PHE A 142 18.11 0.82 17.42
CA PHE A 142 19.42 0.61 16.82
C PHE A 142 20.29 1.86 16.87
N SER A 143 21.42 1.75 17.54
CA SER A 143 22.37 2.86 17.73
C SER A 143 23.05 3.34 16.44
N ASP A 144 23.05 2.50 15.41
CA ASP A 144 23.64 2.78 14.09
C ASP A 144 22.61 3.20 13.04
N VAL A 145 21.37 3.49 13.46
CA VAL A 145 20.30 4.02 12.61
C VAL A 145 19.91 5.40 13.16
N PRO A 146 20.61 6.47 12.80
CA PRO A 146 20.34 7.82 13.30
C PRO A 146 18.96 8.32 12.84
N VAL A 147 18.44 9.34 13.53
CA VAL A 147 17.13 9.95 13.22
C VAL A 147 17.03 10.48 11.79
N THR A 148 18.16 10.80 11.18
CA THR A 148 18.26 11.30 9.80
C THR A 148 18.40 10.19 8.75
N HIS A 149 18.48 8.93 9.17
CA HIS A 149 18.67 7.83 8.23
C HIS A 149 17.43 7.66 7.33
N GLN A 150 17.62 7.65 6.01
CA GLN A 150 16.53 7.63 5.02
C GLN A 150 15.59 6.42 5.19
N ALA A 151 16.15 5.23 5.46
CA ALA A 151 15.37 4.01 5.66
C ALA A 151 14.93 3.77 7.12
N ARG A 152 15.01 4.76 8.02
CA ARG A 152 14.69 4.59 9.44
C ARG A 152 13.29 4.00 9.67
N THR A 153 12.28 4.52 8.97
CA THR A 153 10.91 4.05 9.08
C THR A 153 10.76 2.60 8.59
N ALA A 154 11.40 2.28 7.47
CA ALA A 154 11.39 0.93 6.93
C ALA A 154 12.10 -0.08 7.85
N ILE A 155 13.22 0.33 8.47
CA ILE A 155 13.95 -0.49 9.44
C ILE A 155 13.10 -0.74 10.71
N ALA A 156 12.46 0.30 11.25
CA ALA A 156 11.57 0.18 12.42
C ALA A 156 10.37 -0.74 12.11
N TRP A 157 9.80 -0.62 10.92
CA TRP A 157 8.73 -1.51 10.47
C TRP A 157 9.21 -2.96 10.33
N ALA A 158 10.34 -3.18 9.72
CA ALA A 158 10.90 -4.51 9.49
C ALA A 158 11.25 -5.21 10.82
N GLU A 159 11.74 -4.47 11.81
CA GLU A 159 11.96 -4.96 13.18
C GLU A 159 10.63 -5.33 13.85
N LYS A 160 9.68 -4.39 13.87
CA LYS A 160 8.37 -4.57 14.53
C LYS A 160 7.58 -5.76 13.97
N THR A 161 7.67 -5.99 12.67
CA THR A 161 7.01 -7.12 11.98
C THR A 161 7.80 -8.42 12.05
N GLY A 162 9.02 -8.40 12.55
CA GLY A 162 9.89 -9.57 12.62
C GLY A 162 10.51 -9.98 11.28
N ILE A 163 10.32 -9.19 10.21
CA ILE A 163 10.84 -9.48 8.87
C ILE A 163 12.36 -9.38 8.84
N MET A 164 12.93 -8.37 9.52
CA MET A 164 14.37 -8.24 9.69
C MET A 164 14.72 -7.94 11.15
N GLN A 165 15.77 -8.59 11.64
CA GLN A 165 16.26 -8.42 12.99
C GLN A 165 17.59 -7.65 13.00
N GLY A 166 17.94 -7.07 14.14
CA GLY A 166 19.29 -6.54 14.38
C GLY A 166 20.36 -7.63 14.32
N VAL A 167 21.60 -7.20 14.16
CA VAL A 167 22.77 -8.11 14.09
C VAL A 167 23.41 -8.36 15.46
N GLY A 168 22.77 -7.88 16.53
CA GLY A 168 23.28 -7.95 17.90
C GLY A 168 23.92 -6.61 18.34
N GLY A 169 24.13 -6.48 19.66
CA GLY A 169 24.76 -5.27 20.24
C GLY A 169 23.99 -3.98 20.01
N GLY A 170 22.65 -4.05 19.83
CA GLY A 170 21.83 -2.85 19.54
C GLY A 170 22.12 -2.23 18.18
N LYS A 171 22.53 -3.03 17.19
CA LYS A 171 22.84 -2.59 15.84
C LYS A 171 22.00 -3.29 14.77
N PHE A 172 21.66 -2.57 13.71
CA PHE A 172 20.99 -3.07 12.52
C PHE A 172 21.97 -3.36 11.38
N SER A 173 23.07 -2.63 11.32
CA SER A 173 24.07 -2.61 10.24
C SER A 173 23.45 -2.24 8.88
N PRO A 174 22.87 -1.03 8.73
CA PRO A 174 22.09 -0.61 7.56
C PRO A 174 22.89 -0.71 6.26
N ASP A 175 24.17 -0.37 6.27
CA ASP A 175 25.04 -0.33 5.09
C ASP A 175 25.71 -1.66 4.76
N ARG A 176 25.49 -2.68 5.59
CA ARG A 176 26.03 -4.02 5.33
C ARG A 176 25.31 -4.66 4.15
N SER A 177 26.09 -5.18 3.21
CA SER A 177 25.56 -5.96 2.07
C SER A 177 24.92 -7.27 2.53
N VAL A 178 23.87 -7.68 1.81
CA VAL A 178 23.17 -8.96 1.94
C VAL A 178 23.50 -9.89 0.79
#